data_ecf277d8bd6576da38fae71253344c3b
#
_entry.id   ecf277d8bd6576da38fae71253344c3b
#
_cell.length_a   1.000
_cell.length_b   1.000
_cell.length_c   1.000
_cell.angle_alpha   90.00
_cell.angle_beta   90.00
_cell.angle_gamma   90.00
#
_symmetry.space_group_name_H-M   'P 1'
#
loop_
_entity.id
_entity.type
_entity.pdbx_description
1 polymer ?
#
loop_
_entity_poly.entity_id
_entity_poly.type
_entity_poly.pdbx_seq_one_letter_code
_entity_poly.pdbx_strand_id
1 'polypeptide(L)'
;MKFTKSLSAALALTIALATPALAQTRITYKSAKASSSYYQMGVQIAEAMKFGTDGAVSVTVEESQGSVQNVMEVRARGGDYVFTTPPALVGLAQGGKAMFEGKTDPAFDEIRALFPIPSLTMHFVMSTDSGVTSFDQLEGKTILLGSGSFGAKEGAKYLGLFGLEGKVTLSDSELSNAVSALKNGQIDGFVTAGSYPAPNVIEAAASTGVNVLSMTDDQVTQTKRTRLVIPAGTYAGQDGDITTTSLPVVAYSTSKMDDDTAYLLTKTYWSMKDKLGRDTKWWDGVTPDMLANITTKIHPGAIRYYTEIGLELTDTQM
;
A
#
# COMPACT_ATOMS: atom_id res chain seq x y z
N MET A 1 88.27 -18.96 -14.05
CA MET A 1 87.24 -19.18 -13.01
C MET A 1 86.08 -18.30 -13.31
N LYS A 2 84.97 -18.81 -13.85
CA LYS A 2 83.75 -18.07 -14.13
C LYS A 2 82.71 -18.64 -13.21
N PHE A 3 82.22 -17.81 -12.28
CA PHE A 3 81.06 -18.08 -11.38
C PHE A 3 79.76 -17.69 -12.10
N THR A 4 78.97 -18.66 -12.46
CA THR A 4 77.57 -18.46 -12.92
C THR A 4 76.66 -18.43 -11.68
N LYS A 5 76.00 -17.27 -11.49
CA LYS A 5 74.96 -17.11 -10.49
C LYS A 5 73.59 -17.48 -11.14
N SER A 6 73.01 -18.59 -10.69
CA SER A 6 71.66 -18.97 -11.03
C SER A 6 70.66 -18.20 -10.19
N LEU A 7 69.81 -17.43 -10.83
CA LEU A 7 68.73 -16.65 -10.27
C LEU A 7 67.43 -17.51 -10.30
N SER A 8 67.02 -18.06 -9.17
CA SER A 8 65.76 -18.77 -9.06
C SER A 8 64.61 -17.74 -8.84
N ALA A 9 63.78 -17.56 -9.86
CA ALA A 9 62.57 -16.77 -9.76
C ALA A 9 61.45 -17.63 -9.15
N ALA A 10 61.06 -17.35 -7.91
CA ALA A 10 59.88 -17.94 -7.26
C ALA A 10 58.62 -17.17 -7.77
N LEU A 11 57.83 -17.85 -8.60
CA LEU A 11 56.53 -17.36 -9.08
C LEU A 11 55.49 -17.63 -7.99
N ALA A 12 55.14 -16.58 -7.19
CA ALA A 12 54.06 -16.66 -6.23
C ALA A 12 52.72 -16.58 -6.96
N LEU A 13 52.02 -17.73 -7.06
CA LEU A 13 50.67 -17.82 -7.63
C LEU A 13 49.66 -17.31 -6.60
N THR A 14 49.26 -16.06 -6.69
CA THR A 14 48.16 -15.51 -5.90
C THR A 14 46.84 -16.03 -6.48
N ILE A 15 46.24 -17.04 -5.84
CA ILE A 15 44.90 -17.49 -6.11
C ILE A 15 43.97 -16.42 -5.51
N ALA A 16 43.45 -15.53 -6.35
CA ALA A 16 42.36 -14.64 -6.00
C ALA A 16 41.10 -15.50 -5.77
N LEU A 17 40.73 -15.72 -4.53
CA LEU A 17 39.40 -16.23 -4.15
C LEU A 17 38.36 -15.24 -4.60
N ALA A 18 37.87 -15.39 -5.85
CA ALA A 18 36.67 -14.70 -6.30
C ALA A 18 35.50 -15.24 -5.48
N THR A 19 35.12 -14.51 -4.45
CA THR A 19 33.80 -14.71 -3.80
C THR A 19 32.75 -14.55 -4.89
N PRO A 20 31.84 -15.52 -5.10
CA PRO A 20 30.72 -15.30 -6.03
C PRO A 20 29.92 -14.10 -5.52
N ALA A 21 29.92 -13.03 -6.28
CA ALA A 21 28.98 -11.94 -6.04
C ALA A 21 27.59 -12.55 -6.25
N LEU A 22 26.86 -12.79 -5.17
CA LEU A 22 25.45 -13.17 -5.27
C LEU A 22 24.74 -12.07 -6.07
N ALA A 23 24.12 -12.45 -7.17
CA ALA A 23 23.38 -11.50 -7.99
C ALA A 23 22.27 -10.87 -7.13
N GLN A 24 22.29 -9.54 -7.00
CA GLN A 24 21.30 -8.83 -6.23
C GLN A 24 19.92 -9.01 -6.87
N THR A 25 18.96 -9.52 -6.10
CA THR A 25 17.55 -9.59 -6.52
C THR A 25 16.97 -8.18 -6.56
N ARG A 26 16.45 -7.75 -7.72
CA ARG A 26 15.85 -6.44 -7.90
C ARG A 26 14.35 -6.59 -7.99
N ILE A 27 13.64 -5.81 -7.20
CA ILE A 27 12.17 -5.79 -7.12
C ILE A 27 11.67 -4.36 -7.41
N THR A 28 10.61 -4.27 -8.18
CA THR A 28 9.84 -3.05 -8.37
C THR A 28 8.58 -3.12 -7.51
N TYR A 29 8.43 -2.20 -6.55
CA TYR A 29 7.26 -2.12 -5.67
C TYR A 29 6.37 -0.95 -6.09
N LYS A 30 5.23 -1.25 -6.72
CA LYS A 30 4.26 -0.25 -7.15
C LYS A 30 3.26 0.04 -6.03
N SER A 31 3.17 1.29 -5.62
CA SER A 31 2.41 1.65 -4.42
C SER A 31 1.26 2.63 -4.74
N ALA A 32 1.46 3.92 -4.43
CA ALA A 32 0.47 4.98 -4.62
C ALA A 32 1.20 6.33 -4.82
N LYS A 33 0.51 7.46 -4.70
CA LYS A 33 1.15 8.79 -4.75
C LYS A 33 2.12 8.99 -3.59
N ALA A 34 3.21 9.74 -3.80
CA ALA A 34 4.25 9.98 -2.79
C ALA A 34 3.70 10.62 -1.51
N SER A 35 2.62 11.39 -1.60
CA SER A 35 1.93 11.98 -0.46
C SER A 35 1.09 11.01 0.37
N SER A 36 0.97 9.73 -0.05
CA SER A 36 0.14 8.72 0.64
C SER A 36 0.95 7.90 1.64
N SER A 37 0.26 7.39 2.68
CA SER A 37 0.83 6.42 3.62
C SER A 37 1.37 5.16 2.92
N TYR A 38 0.71 4.69 1.86
CA TYR A 38 1.15 3.49 1.14
C TYR A 38 2.47 3.67 0.41
N TYR A 39 2.78 4.84 -0.12
CA TYR A 39 4.11 5.09 -0.67
C TYR A 39 5.18 5.03 0.41
N GLN A 40 4.93 5.66 1.55
CA GLN A 40 5.85 5.62 2.70
C GLN A 40 6.03 4.20 3.23
N MET A 41 4.96 3.39 3.31
CA MET A 41 5.04 1.96 3.63
C MET A 41 5.91 1.20 2.63
N GLY A 42 5.77 1.49 1.34
CA GLY A 42 6.62 0.90 0.30
C GLY A 42 8.10 1.20 0.53
N VAL A 43 8.44 2.44 0.91
CA VAL A 43 9.82 2.84 1.27
C VAL A 43 10.30 2.09 2.51
N GLN A 44 9.48 1.98 3.55
CA GLN A 44 9.83 1.23 4.77
C GLN A 44 10.03 -0.28 4.47
N ILE A 45 9.16 -0.87 3.63
CA ILE A 45 9.33 -2.25 3.17
C ILE A 45 10.65 -2.40 2.39
N ALA A 46 10.98 -1.45 1.50
CA ALA A 46 12.22 -1.46 0.74
C ALA A 46 13.46 -1.45 1.67
N GLU A 47 13.43 -0.61 2.70
CA GLU A 47 14.48 -0.56 3.72
C GLU A 47 14.56 -1.88 4.51
N ALA A 48 13.40 -2.42 4.93
CA ALA A 48 13.33 -3.69 5.62
C ALA A 48 13.91 -4.84 4.78
N MET A 49 13.61 -4.89 3.49
CA MET A 49 14.19 -5.88 2.57
C MET A 49 15.71 -5.72 2.48
N LYS A 50 16.20 -4.49 2.31
CA LYS A 50 17.63 -4.23 2.23
C LYS A 50 18.35 -4.67 3.50
N PHE A 51 17.85 -4.28 4.69
CA PHE A 51 18.47 -4.62 5.97
C PHE A 51 18.30 -6.11 6.33
N GLY A 52 17.13 -6.68 6.11
CA GLY A 52 16.85 -8.09 6.47
C GLY A 52 17.53 -9.11 5.57
N THR A 53 18.08 -8.67 4.43
CA THR A 53 18.79 -9.54 3.47
C THR A 53 20.26 -9.15 3.27
N ASP A 54 20.82 -8.29 4.14
CA ASP A 54 22.18 -7.75 3.99
C ASP A 54 22.46 -7.19 2.58
N GLY A 55 21.46 -6.56 1.97
CA GLY A 55 21.51 -5.95 0.64
C GLY A 55 21.37 -6.94 -0.53
N ALA A 56 21.08 -8.23 -0.28
CA ALA A 56 20.80 -9.20 -1.35
C ALA A 56 19.51 -8.87 -2.12
N VAL A 57 18.55 -8.19 -1.49
CA VAL A 57 17.33 -7.68 -2.15
C VAL A 57 17.37 -6.16 -2.20
N SER A 58 17.14 -5.60 -3.39
CA SER A 58 16.96 -4.17 -3.64
C SER A 58 15.56 -3.91 -4.18
N VAL A 59 14.81 -3.04 -3.50
CA VAL A 59 13.45 -2.69 -3.90
C VAL A 59 13.40 -1.24 -4.36
N THR A 60 12.91 -1.03 -5.58
CA THR A 60 12.60 0.31 -6.12
C THR A 60 11.12 0.58 -5.92
N VAL A 61 10.78 1.65 -5.21
CA VAL A 61 9.38 2.05 -5.01
C VAL A 61 8.94 2.97 -6.13
N GLU A 62 7.89 2.61 -6.83
CA GLU A 62 7.28 3.41 -7.89
C GLU A 62 5.97 4.05 -7.45
N GLU A 63 5.79 5.32 -7.81
CA GLU A 63 4.50 5.99 -7.69
C GLU A 63 3.46 5.42 -8.64
N SER A 64 2.18 5.54 -8.22
CA SER A 64 1.04 5.27 -9.09
C SER A 64 -0.17 6.13 -8.69
N GLN A 65 -1.23 6.06 -9.50
CA GLN A 65 -2.53 6.61 -9.12
C GLN A 65 -3.23 5.75 -8.03
N GLY A 66 -2.64 4.60 -7.67
CA GLY A 66 -3.14 3.68 -6.65
C GLY A 66 -3.55 2.32 -7.20
N SER A 67 -4.31 1.59 -6.40
CA SER A 67 -4.57 0.16 -6.56
C SER A 67 -5.12 -0.26 -7.92
N VAL A 68 -5.95 0.55 -8.58
CA VAL A 68 -6.51 0.22 -9.90
C VAL A 68 -5.40 0.15 -10.95
N GLN A 69 -4.54 1.17 -10.98
CA GLN A 69 -3.38 1.19 -11.89
C GLN A 69 -2.45 0.01 -11.60
N ASN A 70 -2.19 -0.27 -10.32
CA ASN A 70 -1.29 -1.33 -9.90
C ASN A 70 -1.73 -2.70 -10.44
N VAL A 71 -3.03 -3.02 -10.32
CA VAL A 71 -3.62 -4.25 -10.87
C VAL A 71 -3.54 -4.25 -12.40
N MET A 72 -3.86 -3.14 -13.05
CA MET A 72 -3.85 -3.04 -14.51
C MET A 72 -2.45 -3.24 -15.12
N GLU A 73 -1.39 -2.84 -14.43
CA GLU A 73 -0.01 -2.97 -14.90
C GLU A 73 0.51 -4.42 -14.89
N VAL A 74 -0.14 -5.35 -14.18
CA VAL A 74 0.22 -6.79 -14.17
C VAL A 74 0.36 -7.35 -15.60
N ARG A 75 -0.43 -6.84 -16.54
CA ARG A 75 -0.42 -7.24 -17.96
C ARG A 75 0.92 -7.00 -18.67
N ALA A 76 1.70 -6.04 -18.18
CA ALA A 76 2.96 -5.61 -18.81
C ALA A 76 4.20 -5.84 -17.93
N ARG A 77 4.03 -6.39 -16.72
CA ARG A 77 5.13 -6.58 -15.76
C ARG A 77 5.66 -8.00 -15.73
N GLY A 78 6.91 -8.13 -15.30
CA GLY A 78 7.63 -9.40 -15.11
C GLY A 78 7.52 -9.98 -13.71
N GLY A 79 8.40 -10.93 -13.39
CA GLY A 79 8.48 -11.61 -12.09
C GLY A 79 9.09 -10.75 -10.97
N ASP A 80 9.61 -9.59 -11.28
CA ASP A 80 10.16 -8.63 -10.32
C ASP A 80 9.10 -7.64 -9.78
N TYR A 81 7.84 -7.78 -10.22
CA TYR A 81 6.76 -6.84 -9.91
C TYR A 81 6.04 -7.21 -8.62
N VAL A 82 6.07 -6.28 -7.65
CA VAL A 82 5.27 -6.32 -6.43
C VAL A 82 4.38 -5.08 -6.40
N PHE A 83 3.15 -5.21 -5.94
CA PHE A 83 2.21 -4.11 -5.91
C PHE A 83 1.19 -4.21 -4.75
N THR A 84 0.66 -3.06 -4.37
CA THR A 84 -0.31 -2.91 -3.28
C THR A 84 -1.73 -2.79 -3.82
N THR A 85 -2.66 -3.58 -3.28
CA THR A 85 -4.10 -3.44 -3.58
C THR A 85 -4.99 -4.11 -2.52
N PRO A 86 -6.26 -3.67 -2.34
CA PRO A 86 -7.26 -4.45 -1.62
C PRO A 86 -7.58 -5.78 -2.32
N PRO A 87 -7.76 -6.90 -1.60
CA PRO A 87 -8.10 -8.21 -2.18
C PRO A 87 -9.35 -8.17 -3.07
N ALA A 88 -10.36 -7.41 -2.67
CA ALA A 88 -11.58 -7.26 -3.45
C ALA A 88 -11.33 -6.75 -4.89
N LEU A 89 -10.30 -5.93 -5.08
CA LEU A 89 -9.97 -5.37 -6.40
C LEU A 89 -9.38 -6.44 -7.33
N VAL A 90 -8.60 -7.37 -6.79
CA VAL A 90 -8.07 -8.52 -7.55
C VAL A 90 -9.23 -9.37 -8.05
N GLY A 91 -10.19 -9.71 -7.18
CA GLY A 91 -11.38 -10.47 -7.58
C GLY A 91 -12.24 -9.77 -8.65
N LEU A 92 -12.33 -8.43 -8.58
CA LEU A 92 -13.02 -7.65 -9.62
C LEU A 92 -12.28 -7.69 -10.96
N ALA A 93 -10.95 -7.64 -10.95
CA ALA A 93 -10.14 -7.73 -12.17
C ALA A 93 -10.25 -9.11 -12.82
N GLN A 94 -10.09 -10.17 -12.04
CA GLN A 94 -10.26 -11.56 -12.49
C GLN A 94 -11.67 -11.84 -13.02
N GLY A 95 -12.69 -11.27 -12.40
CA GLY A 95 -14.07 -11.40 -12.85
C GLY A 95 -14.49 -10.44 -13.96
N GLY A 96 -13.63 -9.54 -14.43
CA GLY A 96 -13.95 -8.52 -15.45
C GLY A 96 -15.10 -7.61 -15.05
N LYS A 97 -15.19 -7.22 -13.75
CA LYS A 97 -16.32 -6.48 -13.18
C LYS A 97 -15.96 -5.04 -12.83
N ALA A 98 -16.97 -4.19 -12.75
CA ALA A 98 -16.86 -2.79 -12.33
C ALA A 98 -15.83 -2.02 -13.19
N MET A 99 -14.78 -1.45 -12.60
CA MET A 99 -13.74 -0.70 -13.33
C MET A 99 -12.90 -1.53 -14.31
N PHE A 100 -13.03 -2.87 -14.28
CA PHE A 100 -12.37 -3.80 -15.19
C PHE A 100 -13.31 -4.35 -16.27
N GLU A 101 -14.55 -3.89 -16.34
CA GLU A 101 -15.49 -4.28 -17.40
C GLU A 101 -14.91 -3.89 -18.78
N GLY A 102 -14.92 -4.86 -19.70
CA GLY A 102 -14.27 -4.72 -21.01
C GLY A 102 -12.74 -4.67 -21.01
N LYS A 103 -12.09 -4.93 -19.86
CA LYS A 103 -10.64 -4.91 -19.69
C LYS A 103 -10.10 -6.22 -19.12
N THR A 104 -10.80 -7.32 -19.35
CA THR A 104 -10.36 -8.65 -18.93
C THR A 104 -9.03 -9.01 -19.57
N ASP A 105 -8.16 -9.67 -18.79
CA ASP A 105 -6.86 -10.13 -19.26
C ASP A 105 -6.44 -11.38 -18.48
N PRO A 106 -5.94 -12.45 -19.12
CA PRO A 106 -5.46 -13.65 -18.44
C PRO A 106 -4.38 -13.40 -17.38
N ALA A 107 -3.60 -12.32 -17.52
CA ALA A 107 -2.57 -11.94 -16.55
C ALA A 107 -3.15 -11.64 -15.16
N PHE A 108 -4.43 -11.31 -15.04
CA PHE A 108 -5.05 -11.11 -13.72
C PHE A 108 -5.20 -12.42 -12.94
N ASP A 109 -5.32 -13.56 -13.64
CA ASP A 109 -5.36 -14.88 -13.00
C ASP A 109 -3.99 -15.33 -12.48
N GLU A 110 -2.92 -14.66 -12.93
CA GLU A 110 -1.55 -14.90 -12.45
C GLU A 110 -1.26 -14.19 -11.12
N ILE A 111 -2.11 -13.28 -10.64
CA ILE A 111 -1.89 -12.53 -9.40
C ILE A 111 -1.81 -13.47 -8.21
N ARG A 112 -0.80 -13.28 -7.36
CA ARG A 112 -0.51 -14.08 -6.16
C ARG A 112 -0.23 -13.15 -4.98
N ALA A 113 -0.88 -13.39 -3.85
CA ALA A 113 -0.63 -12.66 -2.62
C ALA A 113 0.72 -13.04 -2.00
N LEU A 114 1.40 -12.07 -1.41
CA LEU A 114 2.62 -12.29 -0.63
C LEU A 114 2.34 -12.14 0.87
N PHE A 115 1.94 -10.96 1.31
CA PHE A 115 1.69 -10.68 2.73
C PHE A 115 0.69 -9.51 2.90
N PRO A 116 -0.09 -9.52 4.00
CA PRO A 116 -0.93 -8.39 4.35
C PRO A 116 -0.06 -7.20 4.79
N ILE A 117 -0.56 -6.00 4.52
CA ILE A 117 0.02 -4.73 4.99
C ILE A 117 -1.05 -3.94 5.75
N PRO A 118 -0.72 -2.81 6.42
CA PRO A 118 -1.70 -2.02 7.14
C PRO A 118 -2.95 -1.72 6.31
N SER A 119 -4.11 -1.87 6.95
CA SER A 119 -5.40 -1.70 6.28
C SER A 119 -5.61 -0.26 5.82
N LEU A 120 -6.33 -0.11 4.71
CA LEU A 120 -6.79 1.17 4.22
C LEU A 120 -7.87 1.73 5.15
N THR A 121 -7.77 3.00 5.48
CA THR A 121 -8.73 3.77 6.28
C THR A 121 -9.27 4.91 5.43
N MET A 122 -10.58 5.09 5.40
CA MET A 122 -11.21 6.19 4.68
C MET A 122 -11.18 7.46 5.53
N HIS A 123 -10.80 8.59 4.90
CA HIS A 123 -10.83 9.90 5.52
C HIS A 123 -11.60 10.87 4.64
N PHE A 124 -12.60 11.51 5.21
CA PHE A 124 -13.27 12.68 4.63
C PHE A 124 -12.78 13.90 5.40
N VAL A 125 -11.96 14.71 4.76
CA VAL A 125 -11.20 15.79 5.39
C VAL A 125 -11.75 17.11 4.89
N MET A 126 -12.31 17.94 5.79
CA MET A 126 -12.85 19.24 5.47
C MET A 126 -11.98 20.34 6.09
N SER A 127 -11.77 21.45 5.39
CA SER A 127 -11.14 22.62 5.98
C SER A 127 -11.99 23.14 7.15
N THR A 128 -11.36 23.60 8.23
CA THR A 128 -12.09 24.25 9.33
C THR A 128 -12.86 25.47 8.84
N ASP A 129 -12.34 26.20 7.86
CA ASP A 129 -12.98 27.38 7.27
C ASP A 129 -14.27 27.03 6.52
N SER A 130 -14.44 25.78 6.07
CA SER A 130 -15.69 25.32 5.44
C SER A 130 -16.86 25.25 6.40
N GLY A 131 -16.61 25.23 7.72
CA GLY A 131 -17.60 25.06 8.77
C GLY A 131 -18.24 23.67 8.84
N VAL A 132 -17.78 22.71 8.03
CA VAL A 132 -18.34 21.35 7.95
C VAL A 132 -17.74 20.46 9.02
N THR A 133 -18.61 19.83 9.83
CA THR A 133 -18.24 18.89 10.89
C THR A 133 -18.95 17.52 10.78
N SER A 134 -19.92 17.40 9.86
CA SER A 134 -20.68 16.17 9.61
C SER A 134 -21.02 15.99 8.13
N PHE A 135 -21.38 14.76 7.73
CA PHE A 135 -21.72 14.45 6.34
C PHE A 135 -22.96 15.21 5.84
N ASP A 136 -23.93 15.51 6.72
CA ASP A 136 -25.18 16.19 6.33
C ASP A 136 -24.92 17.64 5.86
N GLN A 137 -23.78 18.23 6.20
CA GLN A 137 -23.39 19.59 5.86
C GLN A 137 -22.59 19.70 4.55
N LEU A 138 -22.41 18.57 3.84
CA LEU A 138 -21.61 18.52 2.61
C LEU A 138 -22.31 19.08 1.37
N GLU A 139 -23.64 19.30 1.40
CA GLU A 139 -24.37 19.85 0.27
C GLU A 139 -23.82 21.21 -0.15
N GLY A 140 -23.57 21.39 -1.45
CA GLY A 140 -23.00 22.59 -2.04
C GLY A 140 -21.47 22.74 -1.90
N LYS A 141 -20.79 21.80 -1.21
CA LYS A 141 -19.33 21.85 -1.03
C LYS A 141 -18.59 21.28 -2.22
N THR A 142 -17.34 21.74 -2.40
CA THR A 142 -16.40 21.23 -3.41
C THR A 142 -15.42 20.27 -2.76
N ILE A 143 -15.42 19.00 -3.20
CA ILE A 143 -14.57 17.94 -2.64
C ILE A 143 -13.67 17.33 -3.70
N LEU A 144 -12.39 17.21 -3.41
CA LEU A 144 -11.41 16.49 -4.22
C LEU A 144 -11.36 15.02 -3.80
N LEU A 145 -11.66 14.11 -4.72
CA LEU A 145 -11.61 12.67 -4.47
C LEU A 145 -10.28 12.00 -4.85
N GLY A 146 -9.44 12.68 -5.63
CA GLY A 146 -8.19 12.12 -6.16
C GLY A 146 -8.41 11.23 -7.37
N SER A 147 -8.57 11.84 -8.53
CA SER A 147 -8.90 11.21 -9.81
C SER A 147 -8.05 9.94 -10.07
N GLY A 148 -8.71 8.87 -10.55
CA GLY A 148 -8.06 7.59 -10.92
C GLY A 148 -7.73 6.66 -9.75
N SER A 149 -7.84 7.11 -8.49
CA SER A 149 -7.53 6.29 -7.31
C SER A 149 -8.69 5.35 -6.91
N PHE A 150 -8.37 4.30 -6.17
CA PHE A 150 -9.39 3.47 -5.51
C PHE A 150 -10.16 4.30 -4.47
N GLY A 151 -9.46 5.17 -3.72
CA GLY A 151 -10.05 6.07 -2.74
C GLY A 151 -11.11 7.00 -3.34
N ALA A 152 -10.88 7.50 -4.56
CA ALA A 152 -11.87 8.32 -5.28
C ALA A 152 -13.17 7.54 -5.53
N LYS A 153 -13.05 6.28 -5.93
CA LYS A 153 -14.22 5.42 -6.21
C LYS A 153 -14.99 5.06 -4.93
N GLU A 154 -14.29 4.72 -3.87
CA GLU A 154 -14.93 4.45 -2.56
C GLU A 154 -15.54 5.74 -1.99
N GLY A 155 -14.87 6.88 -2.08
CA GLY A 155 -15.40 8.18 -1.65
C GLY A 155 -16.68 8.56 -2.40
N ALA A 156 -16.70 8.47 -3.72
CA ALA A 156 -17.89 8.71 -4.54
C ALA A 156 -19.03 7.76 -4.15
N LYS A 157 -18.71 6.46 -3.97
CA LYS A 157 -19.69 5.48 -3.50
C LYS A 157 -20.28 5.86 -2.14
N TYR A 158 -19.47 6.32 -1.20
CA TYR A 158 -19.97 6.72 0.13
C TYR A 158 -20.86 7.95 0.04
N LEU A 159 -20.47 8.95 -0.76
CA LEU A 159 -21.34 10.11 -1.01
C LEU A 159 -22.71 9.69 -1.58
N GLY A 160 -22.73 8.74 -2.52
CA GLY A 160 -23.98 8.17 -3.06
C GLY A 160 -24.81 7.46 -1.99
N LEU A 161 -24.18 6.58 -1.17
CA LEU A 161 -24.86 5.87 -0.08
C LEU A 161 -25.47 6.81 0.95
N PHE A 162 -24.84 7.97 1.18
CA PHE A 162 -25.30 8.97 2.14
C PHE A 162 -26.27 10.01 1.53
N GLY A 163 -26.72 9.77 0.28
CA GLY A 163 -27.70 10.65 -0.40
C GLY A 163 -27.11 11.99 -0.86
N LEU A 164 -25.80 12.07 -1.06
CA LEU A 164 -25.05 13.28 -1.44
C LEU A 164 -24.64 13.29 -2.92
N GLU A 165 -25.00 12.25 -3.69
CA GLU A 165 -24.76 12.21 -5.13
C GLU A 165 -25.45 13.39 -5.83
N GLY A 166 -24.69 14.13 -6.64
CA GLY A 166 -25.18 15.33 -7.32
C GLY A 166 -25.37 16.57 -6.43
N LYS A 167 -25.22 16.45 -5.11
CA LYS A 167 -25.30 17.57 -4.17
C LYS A 167 -23.93 18.16 -3.81
N VAL A 168 -22.86 17.46 -4.11
CA VAL A 168 -21.46 17.84 -3.88
C VAL A 168 -20.80 18.07 -5.23
N THR A 169 -20.03 19.16 -5.35
CA THR A 169 -19.17 19.39 -6.52
C THR A 169 -17.90 18.56 -6.38
N LEU A 170 -17.61 17.69 -7.34
CA LEU A 170 -16.40 16.86 -7.34
C LEU A 170 -15.30 17.52 -8.17
N SER A 171 -14.15 17.80 -7.55
CA SER A 171 -12.97 18.28 -8.26
C SER A 171 -12.25 17.10 -8.94
N ASP A 172 -11.95 17.23 -10.23
CA ASP A 172 -11.24 16.24 -11.04
C ASP A 172 -9.72 16.44 -10.98
N SER A 173 -9.20 16.63 -9.78
CA SER A 173 -7.76 16.80 -9.55
C SER A 173 -7.15 15.56 -8.90
N GLU A 174 -5.84 15.40 -9.09
CA GLU A 174 -5.09 14.33 -8.43
C GLU A 174 -4.97 14.59 -6.92
N LEU A 175 -4.89 13.50 -6.13
CA LEU A 175 -4.78 13.58 -4.68
C LEU A 175 -3.53 14.35 -4.21
N SER A 176 -2.45 14.34 -4.98
CA SER A 176 -1.23 15.11 -4.70
C SER A 176 -1.46 16.63 -4.59
N ASN A 177 -2.53 17.13 -5.22
CA ASN A 177 -2.89 18.55 -5.19
C ASN A 177 -3.82 18.92 -4.01
N ALA A 178 -4.31 17.94 -3.24
CA ALA A 178 -5.38 18.14 -2.27
C ALA A 178 -5.03 19.19 -1.21
N VAL A 179 -3.85 19.08 -0.58
CA VAL A 179 -3.46 19.97 0.51
C VAL A 179 -3.28 21.41 0.00
N SER A 180 -2.61 21.59 -1.14
CA SER A 180 -2.44 22.94 -1.73
C SER A 180 -3.76 23.54 -2.19
N ALA A 181 -4.65 22.76 -2.80
CA ALA A 181 -5.98 23.21 -3.21
C ALA A 181 -6.85 23.60 -2.01
N LEU A 182 -6.78 22.82 -0.92
CA LEU A 182 -7.46 23.13 0.34
C LEU A 182 -6.96 24.46 0.93
N LYS A 183 -5.64 24.61 1.05
CA LYS A 183 -4.98 25.81 1.56
C LYS A 183 -5.31 27.06 0.75
N ASN A 184 -5.48 26.93 -0.55
CA ASN A 184 -5.81 28.03 -1.46
C ASN A 184 -7.33 28.29 -1.59
N GLY A 185 -8.17 27.59 -0.83
CA GLY A 185 -9.63 27.72 -0.89
C GLY A 185 -10.26 27.29 -2.22
N GLN A 186 -9.57 26.49 -3.01
CA GLN A 186 -10.05 25.95 -4.29
C GLN A 186 -11.01 24.77 -4.10
N ILE A 187 -10.94 24.11 -2.95
CA ILE A 187 -11.81 23.04 -2.48
C ILE A 187 -12.16 23.26 -1.01
N ASP A 188 -13.33 22.77 -0.58
CA ASP A 188 -13.74 22.78 0.82
C ASP A 188 -13.18 21.56 1.59
N GLY A 189 -12.86 20.49 0.88
CA GLY A 189 -12.35 19.26 1.46
C GLY A 189 -11.80 18.28 0.44
N PHE A 190 -11.24 17.19 0.94
CA PHE A 190 -10.76 16.07 0.12
C PHE A 190 -11.03 14.73 0.79
N VAL A 191 -11.03 13.67 -0.05
CA VAL A 191 -11.11 12.28 0.44
C VAL A 191 -9.78 11.61 0.20
N THR A 192 -9.28 10.91 1.21
CA THR A 192 -8.09 10.07 1.07
C THR A 192 -8.33 8.68 1.66
N ALA A 193 -7.75 7.70 1.00
CA ALA A 193 -7.82 6.30 1.40
C ALA A 193 -6.40 5.80 1.65
N GLY A 194 -5.99 5.87 2.90
CA GLY A 194 -4.66 5.47 3.37
C GLY A 194 -4.73 5.03 4.82
N SER A 195 -3.72 4.36 5.34
CA SER A 195 -3.69 4.04 6.77
C SER A 195 -3.50 5.31 7.61
N TYR A 196 -4.04 5.30 8.81
CA TYR A 196 -3.86 6.42 9.74
C TYR A 196 -2.65 6.18 10.66
N PRO A 197 -1.92 7.25 11.03
CA PRO A 197 -2.10 8.63 10.61
C PRO A 197 -1.69 8.83 9.13
N ALA A 198 -2.54 9.50 8.34
CA ALA A 198 -2.29 9.73 6.92
C ALA A 198 -1.46 11.01 6.72
N PRO A 199 -0.33 10.96 5.97
CA PRO A 199 0.59 12.10 5.82
C PRO A 199 -0.07 13.36 5.28
N ASN A 200 -0.91 13.24 4.25
CA ASN A 200 -1.63 14.37 3.68
C ASN A 200 -2.68 14.98 4.64
N VAL A 201 -3.24 14.17 5.55
CA VAL A 201 -4.14 14.68 6.60
C VAL A 201 -3.34 15.40 7.68
N ILE A 202 -2.16 14.86 8.07
CA ILE A 202 -1.23 15.54 8.99
C ILE A 202 -0.84 16.91 8.43
N GLU A 203 -0.43 16.95 7.14
CA GLU A 203 -0.03 18.20 6.47
C GLU A 203 -1.18 19.21 6.40
N ALA A 204 -2.39 18.77 6.02
CA ALA A 204 -3.57 19.63 5.97
C ALA A 204 -3.92 20.17 7.37
N ALA A 205 -3.94 19.31 8.39
CA ALA A 205 -4.23 19.71 9.76
C ALA A 205 -3.25 20.75 10.30
N ALA A 206 -1.96 20.60 9.98
CA ALA A 206 -0.91 21.52 10.42
C ALA A 206 -0.92 22.86 9.65
N SER A 207 -1.40 22.88 8.39
CA SER A 207 -1.31 24.07 7.52
C SER A 207 -2.55 24.96 7.51
N THR A 208 -3.75 24.37 7.57
CA THR A 208 -5.03 25.10 7.46
C THR A 208 -6.01 24.80 8.60
N GLY A 209 -5.73 23.74 9.37
CA GLY A 209 -6.73 23.14 10.25
C GLY A 209 -7.79 22.36 9.47
N VAL A 210 -8.16 21.20 9.99
CA VAL A 210 -9.17 20.34 9.35
C VAL A 210 -10.12 19.69 10.35
N ASN A 211 -11.31 19.38 9.89
CA ASN A 211 -12.24 18.47 10.50
C ASN A 211 -12.22 17.16 9.70
N VAL A 212 -11.82 16.05 10.30
CA VAL A 212 -11.99 14.73 9.70
C VAL A 212 -13.36 14.21 10.13
N LEU A 213 -14.24 13.97 9.15
CA LEU A 213 -15.65 13.64 9.44
C LEU A 213 -15.77 12.24 10.05
N SER A 214 -16.51 12.15 11.15
CA SER A 214 -16.88 10.90 11.79
C SER A 214 -18.17 10.36 11.19
N MET A 215 -18.21 9.05 10.87
CA MET A 215 -19.42 8.36 10.38
C MET A 215 -20.29 7.95 11.54
N THR A 216 -21.59 7.97 11.33
CA THR A 216 -22.55 7.29 12.23
C THR A 216 -22.45 5.77 12.04
N ASP A 217 -22.96 4.99 13.00
CA ASP A 217 -22.99 3.53 12.89
C ASP A 217 -23.86 3.06 11.70
N ASP A 218 -24.93 3.79 11.39
CA ASP A 218 -25.77 3.54 10.21
C ASP A 218 -24.98 3.79 8.90
N GLN A 219 -24.22 4.87 8.83
CA GLN A 219 -23.35 5.16 7.67
C GLN A 219 -22.30 4.08 7.49
N VAL A 220 -21.64 3.65 8.56
CA VAL A 220 -20.70 2.53 8.52
C VAL A 220 -21.38 1.27 7.97
N THR A 221 -22.55 0.91 8.50
CA THR A 221 -23.31 -0.27 8.08
C THR A 221 -23.67 -0.23 6.59
N GLN A 222 -24.09 0.93 6.06
CA GLN A 222 -24.42 1.12 4.64
C GLN A 222 -23.22 0.84 3.74
N THR A 223 -21.99 1.13 4.18
CA THR A 223 -20.79 0.89 3.37
C THR A 223 -20.47 -0.58 3.19
N LYS A 224 -20.94 -1.45 4.09
CA LYS A 224 -20.56 -2.88 4.19
C LYS A 224 -19.04 -3.06 4.36
N ARG A 225 -18.40 -2.15 5.09
CA ARG A 225 -16.97 -2.18 5.41
C ARG A 225 -16.76 -2.40 6.90
N THR A 226 -15.57 -2.78 7.29
CA THR A 226 -15.20 -2.94 8.69
C THR A 226 -15.16 -1.57 9.36
N ARG A 227 -15.85 -1.44 10.48
CA ARG A 227 -15.78 -0.24 11.36
C ARG A 227 -14.36 -0.09 11.91
N LEU A 228 -13.85 1.14 11.89
CA LEU A 228 -12.57 1.49 12.47
C LEU A 228 -12.70 2.81 13.23
N VAL A 229 -11.97 2.94 14.33
CA VAL A 229 -11.88 4.18 15.11
C VAL A 229 -10.45 4.72 15.01
N ILE A 230 -10.33 5.97 14.60
CA ILE A 230 -9.08 6.74 14.67
C ILE A 230 -9.10 7.43 16.05
N PRO A 231 -8.14 7.13 16.93
CA PRO A 231 -8.13 7.68 18.30
C PRO A 231 -7.99 9.21 18.30
N ALA A 232 -8.58 9.85 19.28
CA ALA A 232 -8.39 11.28 19.56
C ALA A 232 -6.89 11.63 19.63
N GLY A 233 -6.55 12.84 19.16
CA GLY A 233 -5.17 13.32 19.14
C GLY A 233 -4.28 12.71 18.04
N THR A 234 -4.85 11.92 17.11
CA THR A 234 -4.11 11.43 15.94
C THR A 234 -3.71 12.56 14.99
N TYR A 235 -4.58 13.53 14.80
CA TYR A 235 -4.34 14.74 13.98
C TYR A 235 -4.39 16.00 14.83
N ALA A 236 -3.69 17.05 14.41
CA ALA A 236 -3.74 18.34 15.10
C ALA A 236 -5.16 18.90 15.10
N GLY A 237 -5.67 19.31 16.25
CA GLY A 237 -7.03 19.82 16.43
C GLY A 237 -8.13 18.74 16.49
N GLN A 238 -7.78 17.46 16.53
CA GLN A 238 -8.73 16.37 16.70
C GLN A 238 -8.90 16.03 18.19
N ASP A 239 -9.96 16.52 18.82
CA ASP A 239 -10.22 16.33 20.25
C ASP A 239 -10.96 15.03 20.58
N GLY A 240 -11.67 14.44 19.62
CA GLY A 240 -12.47 13.23 19.79
C GLY A 240 -12.05 12.09 18.84
N ASP A 241 -12.54 10.90 19.16
CA ASP A 241 -12.42 9.73 18.31
C ASP A 241 -13.20 9.93 17.00
N ILE A 242 -12.63 9.45 15.88
CA ILE A 242 -13.28 9.48 14.57
C ILE A 242 -13.67 8.07 14.17
N THR A 243 -14.96 7.82 14.05
CA THR A 243 -15.49 6.58 13.47
C THR A 243 -15.41 6.65 11.95
N THR A 244 -14.79 5.64 11.34
CA THR A 244 -14.68 5.51 9.90
C THR A 244 -14.68 4.04 9.50
N THR A 245 -14.26 3.74 8.29
CA THR A 245 -14.23 2.37 7.75
C THR A 245 -12.84 1.96 7.31
N SER A 246 -12.62 0.66 7.33
CA SER A 246 -11.37 0.02 6.96
C SER A 246 -11.59 -1.08 5.92
N LEU A 247 -10.57 -1.26 5.07
CA LEU A 247 -10.47 -2.37 4.12
C LEU A 247 -9.09 -3.02 4.23
N PRO A 248 -9.01 -4.36 4.15
CA PRO A 248 -7.72 -5.03 4.10
C PRO A 248 -6.95 -4.65 2.84
N VAL A 249 -5.64 -4.61 2.96
CA VAL A 249 -4.71 -4.37 1.85
C VAL A 249 -3.59 -5.40 1.92
N VAL A 250 -3.14 -5.83 0.76
CA VAL A 250 -2.16 -6.91 0.61
C VAL A 250 -1.12 -6.50 -0.42
N ALA A 251 0.12 -6.89 -0.21
CA ALA A 251 1.17 -6.87 -1.20
C ALA A 251 1.05 -8.12 -2.07
N TYR A 252 1.00 -7.92 -3.39
CA TYR A 252 0.85 -8.96 -4.39
C TYR A 252 2.05 -8.98 -5.34
N SER A 253 2.25 -10.14 -5.94
CA SER A 253 3.07 -10.34 -7.13
C SER A 253 2.27 -11.17 -8.14
N THR A 254 2.95 -11.85 -9.03
CA THR A 254 2.35 -12.79 -9.99
C THR A 254 3.05 -14.14 -9.93
N SER A 255 2.45 -15.17 -10.52
CA SER A 255 3.08 -16.49 -10.70
C SER A 255 4.37 -16.47 -11.54
N LYS A 256 4.75 -15.32 -12.12
CA LYS A 256 6.02 -15.12 -12.82
C LYS A 256 7.19 -14.89 -11.88
N MET A 257 6.94 -14.48 -10.62
CA MET A 257 7.98 -14.41 -9.61
C MET A 257 8.44 -15.81 -9.26
N ASP A 258 9.74 -16.01 -9.09
CA ASP A 258 10.24 -17.31 -8.65
C ASP A 258 9.94 -17.56 -7.16
N ASP A 259 9.78 -18.84 -6.80
CA ASP A 259 9.37 -19.24 -5.46
C ASP A 259 10.38 -18.85 -4.37
N ASP A 260 11.67 -18.86 -4.67
CA ASP A 260 12.72 -18.49 -3.71
C ASP A 260 12.70 -16.98 -3.43
N THR A 261 12.48 -16.15 -4.45
CA THR A 261 12.29 -14.72 -4.28
C THR A 261 11.03 -14.42 -3.45
N ALA A 262 9.89 -15.03 -3.78
CA ALA A 262 8.64 -14.82 -3.02
C ALA A 262 8.77 -15.29 -1.56
N TYR A 263 9.43 -16.42 -1.32
CA TYR A 263 9.74 -16.90 0.03
C TYR A 263 10.62 -15.91 0.79
N LEU A 264 11.72 -15.45 0.15
CA LEU A 264 12.65 -14.50 0.77
C LEU A 264 11.95 -13.19 1.13
N LEU A 265 11.14 -12.61 0.22
CA LEU A 265 10.39 -11.40 0.48
C LEU A 265 9.42 -11.57 1.65
N THR A 266 8.65 -12.67 1.66
CA THR A 266 7.67 -12.94 2.71
C THR A 266 8.33 -13.16 4.07
N LYS A 267 9.36 -13.98 4.12
CA LYS A 267 10.14 -14.24 5.34
C LYS A 267 10.78 -12.97 5.88
N THR A 268 11.43 -12.19 5.03
CA THR A 268 12.07 -10.94 5.42
C THR A 268 11.05 -9.93 5.95
N TYR A 269 9.91 -9.78 5.29
CA TYR A 269 8.84 -8.91 5.75
C TYR A 269 8.43 -9.22 7.20
N TRP A 270 8.10 -10.47 7.50
CA TRP A 270 7.65 -10.88 8.82
C TRP A 270 8.78 -10.81 9.87
N SER A 271 10.00 -11.15 9.51
CA SER A 271 11.16 -11.05 10.44
C SER A 271 11.52 -9.59 10.78
N MET A 272 11.22 -8.64 9.88
CA MET A 272 11.49 -7.23 10.05
C MET A 272 10.29 -6.44 10.58
N LYS A 273 9.12 -7.07 10.74
CA LYS A 273 7.86 -6.41 11.08
C LYS A 273 7.95 -5.56 12.34
N ASP A 274 8.62 -6.04 13.39
CA ASP A 274 8.78 -5.30 14.65
C ASP A 274 9.65 -4.04 14.48
N LYS A 275 10.60 -4.04 13.54
CA LYS A 275 11.37 -2.84 13.20
C LYS A 275 10.51 -1.84 12.44
N LEU A 276 9.68 -2.30 11.51
CA LEU A 276 8.72 -1.46 10.80
C LEU A 276 7.79 -0.72 11.79
N GLY A 277 7.30 -1.42 12.81
CA GLY A 277 6.40 -0.86 13.82
C GLY A 277 7.02 0.18 14.75
N ARG A 278 8.35 0.24 14.89
CA ARG A 278 9.02 1.22 15.78
C ARG A 278 8.85 2.66 15.32
N ASP A 279 8.83 2.87 14.01
CA ASP A 279 8.87 4.20 13.43
C ASP A 279 7.47 4.74 13.10
N THR A 280 6.47 3.86 12.95
CA THR A 280 5.11 4.26 12.59
C THR A 280 4.07 3.29 13.12
N LYS A 281 3.02 3.86 13.76
CA LYS A 281 1.97 3.08 14.42
C LYS A 281 1.10 2.24 13.48
N TRP A 282 1.05 2.54 12.19
CA TRP A 282 0.20 1.74 11.27
C TRP A 282 0.62 0.28 11.16
N TRP A 283 1.88 -0.07 11.50
CA TRP A 283 2.35 -1.45 11.50
C TRP A 283 1.89 -2.27 12.71
N ASP A 284 1.49 -1.62 13.82
CA ASP A 284 1.11 -2.29 15.06
C ASP A 284 -0.09 -3.23 14.87
N GLY A 285 -1.03 -2.86 13.97
CA GLY A 285 -2.21 -3.64 13.66
C GLY A 285 -2.00 -4.80 12.68
N VAL A 286 -0.78 -4.99 12.15
CA VAL A 286 -0.51 -6.06 11.19
C VAL A 286 -0.14 -7.35 11.92
N THR A 287 -0.99 -8.36 11.82
CA THR A 287 -0.82 -9.68 12.44
C THR A 287 -1.03 -10.79 11.42
N PRO A 288 -0.52 -12.01 11.67
CA PRO A 288 -0.77 -13.16 10.81
C PRO A 288 -2.25 -13.47 10.58
N ASP A 289 -3.13 -13.15 11.55
CA ASP A 289 -4.58 -13.33 11.39
C ASP A 289 -5.17 -12.57 10.19
N MET A 290 -4.48 -11.52 9.74
CA MET A 290 -4.88 -10.78 8.54
C MET A 290 -4.80 -11.61 7.25
N LEU A 291 -4.13 -12.76 7.27
CA LEU A 291 -4.15 -13.72 6.15
C LEU A 291 -5.57 -14.17 5.82
N ALA A 292 -6.47 -14.23 6.80
CA ALA A 292 -7.88 -14.52 6.59
C ALA A 292 -8.58 -13.55 5.62
N ASN A 293 -8.03 -12.35 5.43
CA ASN A 293 -8.56 -11.37 4.48
C ASN A 293 -8.11 -11.62 3.02
N ILE A 294 -7.16 -12.54 2.79
CA ILE A 294 -6.69 -12.89 1.45
C ILE A 294 -7.66 -13.90 0.85
N THR A 295 -8.44 -13.46 -0.13
CA THR A 295 -9.47 -14.26 -0.81
C THR A 295 -9.01 -14.82 -2.15
N THR A 296 -7.72 -14.66 -2.47
CA THR A 296 -7.07 -15.08 -3.71
C THR A 296 -5.93 -16.04 -3.40
N LYS A 297 -5.37 -16.67 -4.42
CA LYS A 297 -4.21 -17.55 -4.26
C LYS A 297 -3.02 -16.79 -3.68
N ILE A 298 -2.33 -17.41 -2.73
CA ILE A 298 -1.05 -16.97 -2.20
C ILE A 298 0.07 -17.53 -3.10
N HIS A 299 1.19 -16.83 -3.20
CA HIS A 299 2.34 -17.30 -3.98
C HIS A 299 2.94 -18.55 -3.34
N PRO A 300 3.33 -19.58 -4.13
CA PRO A 300 3.90 -20.83 -3.57
C PRO A 300 5.08 -20.59 -2.64
N GLY A 301 5.98 -19.67 -2.96
CA GLY A 301 7.08 -19.29 -2.08
C GLY A 301 6.60 -18.68 -0.76
N ALA A 302 5.54 -17.88 -0.76
CA ALA A 302 4.95 -17.36 0.47
C ALA A 302 4.23 -18.44 1.27
N ILE A 303 3.52 -19.37 0.61
CA ILE A 303 2.93 -20.56 1.24
C ILE A 303 4.01 -21.37 1.97
N ARG A 304 5.17 -21.59 1.34
CA ARG A 304 6.31 -22.29 1.95
C ARG A 304 6.71 -21.65 3.28
N TYR A 305 6.81 -20.33 3.35
CA TYR A 305 7.12 -19.63 4.59
C TYR A 305 6.00 -19.75 5.63
N TYR A 306 4.74 -19.55 5.24
CA TYR A 306 3.62 -19.68 6.17
C TYR A 306 3.50 -21.09 6.76
N THR A 307 3.76 -22.11 5.96
CA THR A 307 3.82 -23.50 6.42
C THR A 307 5.00 -23.73 7.39
N GLU A 308 6.18 -23.14 7.11
CA GLU A 308 7.37 -23.22 7.98
C GLU A 308 7.06 -22.69 9.39
N ILE A 309 6.26 -21.62 9.51
CA ILE A 309 5.87 -21.02 10.81
C ILE A 309 4.56 -21.57 11.38
N GLY A 310 3.99 -22.60 10.79
CA GLY A 310 2.82 -23.33 11.30
C GLY A 310 1.47 -22.60 11.13
N LEU A 311 1.36 -21.70 10.14
CA LEU A 311 0.08 -21.05 9.83
C LEU A 311 -0.76 -21.92 8.88
N GLU A 312 -2.03 -22.08 9.22
CA GLU A 312 -3.01 -22.78 8.39
C GLU A 312 -3.55 -21.86 7.30
N LEU A 313 -3.56 -22.33 6.07
CA LEU A 313 -4.12 -21.64 4.92
C LEU A 313 -5.36 -22.39 4.42
N THR A 314 -6.30 -21.66 3.83
CA THR A 314 -7.50 -22.24 3.25
C THR A 314 -7.22 -22.81 1.85
N ASP A 315 -8.07 -23.73 1.35
CA ASP A 315 -7.96 -24.30 0.00
C ASP A 315 -8.00 -23.23 -1.09
N THR A 316 -8.70 -22.12 -0.86
CA THR A 316 -8.77 -20.99 -1.80
C THR A 316 -7.50 -20.18 -1.86
N GLN A 317 -6.65 -20.26 -0.82
CA GLN A 317 -5.37 -19.56 -0.74
C GLN A 317 -4.23 -20.41 -1.31
N MET A 318 -4.38 -21.71 -1.38
CA MET A 318 -3.47 -22.66 -2.02
C MET A 318 -3.80 -22.84 -3.51
#